data_4d261385ae3a27c52efad9c2480d77fe
#
_entry.id   4d261385ae3a27c52efad9c2480d77fe
#
_cell.length_a   1.000
_cell.length_b   1.000
_cell.length_c   1.000
_cell.angle_alpha   90.00
_cell.angle_beta   90.00
_cell.angle_gamma   90.00
#
_symmetry.space_group_name_H-M   'P 1'
#
loop_
_entity.id
_entity.type
_entity.pdbx_description
1 polymer ?
#
loop_
_entity_poly.entity_id
_entity_poly.type
_entity_poly.pdbx_seq_one_letter_code
_entity_poly.pdbx_strand_id
1 'polypeptide(L)'
;MFALISLAAAVALSVLLIVIAFSEPPKRSKRFSVYIRMRLRTALLCTRTVSALCLAPFFAFVAVISFLDMPLIKPTENVIDMPAIQEATISNNMTTVQLLNEEEWTRLSEQERLDVLQVIANIEAHYLGIPYTPTVEAAVLDTNTLGTYSHSERSIKVSIDSLKNGTAHDALKIVAHESYHSYQHCLVEFFLMNEEYQHLLLFSGIKEYADEFTHYKDGGTNTEDFYEYYFQTVEIDARNYAAEAVSDYYSRISN
;
A
#
# COMPACT_ATOMS: atom_id res chain seq x y z
N MET A 1 14.07 -28.34 -8.30
CA MET A 1 13.84 -29.29 -7.19
C MET A 1 12.68 -28.86 -6.29
N PHE A 2 12.65 -27.63 -5.80
CA PHE A 2 11.54 -27.13 -4.95
C PHE A 2 10.17 -27.16 -5.64
N ALA A 3 10.07 -26.80 -6.92
CA ALA A 3 8.80 -26.82 -7.67
C ALA A 3 8.19 -28.23 -7.80
N LEU A 4 9.02 -29.26 -8.00
CA LEU A 4 8.56 -30.64 -8.06
C LEU A 4 8.05 -31.15 -6.70
N ILE A 5 8.71 -30.74 -5.61
CA ILE A 5 8.27 -31.09 -4.24
C ILE A 5 6.94 -30.40 -3.93
N SER A 6 6.77 -29.12 -4.32
CA SER A 6 5.51 -28.38 -4.14
C SER A 6 4.36 -28.99 -4.94
N LEU A 7 4.60 -29.41 -6.18
CA LEU A 7 3.60 -30.07 -7.02
C LEU A 7 3.18 -31.43 -6.43
N ALA A 8 4.15 -32.24 -6.01
CA ALA A 8 3.86 -33.54 -5.38
C ALA A 8 3.06 -33.39 -4.08
N ALA A 9 3.40 -32.39 -3.26
CA ALA A 9 2.68 -32.09 -2.02
C ALA A 9 1.24 -31.61 -2.31
N ALA A 10 1.04 -30.76 -3.33
CA ALA A 10 -0.28 -30.29 -3.74
C ALA A 10 -1.16 -31.42 -4.26
N VAL A 11 -0.61 -32.31 -5.08
CA VAL A 11 -1.31 -33.51 -5.60
C VAL A 11 -1.67 -34.47 -4.45
N ALA A 12 -0.73 -34.76 -3.55
CA ALA A 12 -0.96 -35.60 -2.39
C ALA A 12 -2.07 -35.05 -1.47
N LEU A 13 -2.06 -33.74 -1.22
CA LEU A 13 -3.08 -33.06 -0.42
C LEU A 13 -4.45 -33.09 -1.10
N SER A 14 -4.51 -32.88 -2.41
CA SER A 14 -5.74 -32.95 -3.19
C SER A 14 -6.33 -34.38 -3.18
N VAL A 15 -5.51 -35.40 -3.35
CA VAL A 15 -5.93 -36.82 -3.26
C VAL A 15 -6.42 -37.15 -1.84
N LEU A 16 -5.71 -36.70 -0.80
CA LEU A 16 -6.12 -36.88 0.59
C LEU A 16 -7.50 -36.25 0.86
N LEU A 17 -7.72 -35.02 0.40
CA LEU A 17 -9.01 -34.32 0.54
C LEU A 17 -10.14 -35.05 -0.21
N ILE A 18 -9.88 -35.60 -1.39
CA ILE A 18 -10.84 -36.41 -2.15
C ILE A 18 -11.14 -37.68 -1.38
N VAL A 19 -10.15 -38.41 -0.91
CA VAL A 19 -10.35 -39.66 -0.13
C VAL A 19 -11.15 -39.34 1.15
N ILE A 20 -10.85 -38.29 1.85
CA ILE A 20 -11.61 -37.87 3.04
C ILE A 20 -13.06 -37.49 2.66
N ALA A 21 -13.28 -36.83 1.51
CA ALA A 21 -14.59 -36.41 1.04
C ALA A 21 -15.50 -37.60 0.72
N PHE A 22 -14.93 -38.67 0.18
CA PHE A 22 -15.65 -39.89 -0.25
C PHE A 22 -15.59 -41.05 0.77
N SER A 23 -14.78 -40.93 1.85
CA SER A 23 -14.77 -41.94 2.90
C SER A 23 -16.07 -41.93 3.69
N GLU A 24 -16.71 -43.12 3.82
CA GLU A 24 -17.87 -43.24 4.67
C GLU A 24 -17.50 -42.99 6.15
N PRO A 25 -18.30 -42.19 6.90
CA PRO A 25 -18.06 -42.00 8.32
C PRO A 25 -18.26 -43.35 9.04
N PRO A 26 -17.45 -43.65 10.07
CA PRO A 26 -17.59 -44.92 10.81
C PRO A 26 -18.99 -45.06 11.37
N LYS A 27 -19.58 -46.23 11.19
CA LYS A 27 -20.93 -46.57 11.66
C LYS A 27 -20.99 -46.46 13.18
N ARG A 28 -21.48 -45.38 13.69
CA ARG A 28 -21.65 -45.12 15.13
C ARG A 28 -23.14 -45.16 15.49
N SER A 29 -23.39 -45.83 16.58
CA SER A 29 -24.62 -46.19 17.28
C SER A 29 -25.92 -45.41 16.98
N LYS A 30 -27.05 -46.17 17.00
CA LYS A 30 -28.43 -45.82 16.64
C LYS A 30 -29.10 -44.65 17.41
N ARG A 31 -28.37 -43.85 18.21
CA ARG A 31 -28.97 -42.83 19.11
C ARG A 31 -28.77 -41.38 18.66
N PHE A 32 -28.16 -41.10 17.50
CA PHE A 32 -28.11 -39.74 16.96
C PHE A 32 -29.28 -39.44 16.05
N SER A 33 -30.03 -38.36 16.30
CA SER A 33 -31.19 -38.02 15.49
C SER A 33 -30.80 -37.84 14.02
N VAL A 34 -31.61 -38.32 13.11
CA VAL A 34 -31.40 -38.24 11.65
C VAL A 34 -31.11 -36.80 11.21
N TYR A 35 -31.70 -35.82 11.86
CA TYR A 35 -31.53 -34.40 11.59
C TYR A 35 -30.10 -33.87 11.88
N ILE A 36 -29.49 -34.28 13.01
CA ILE A 36 -28.12 -33.91 13.34
C ILE A 36 -27.12 -34.54 12.39
N ARG A 37 -27.38 -35.79 11.96
CA ARG A 37 -26.55 -36.48 10.97
C ARG A 37 -26.59 -35.80 9.60
N MET A 38 -27.75 -35.36 9.15
CA MET A 38 -27.88 -34.64 7.88
C MET A 38 -27.15 -33.29 7.93
N ARG A 39 -27.34 -32.48 8.98
CA ARG A 39 -26.65 -31.19 9.11
C ARG A 39 -25.14 -31.35 9.22
N LEU A 40 -24.64 -32.31 9.98
CA LEU A 40 -23.20 -32.57 10.06
C LEU A 40 -22.61 -33.02 8.73
N ARG A 41 -23.32 -33.87 7.97
CA ARG A 41 -22.93 -34.29 6.62
C ARG A 41 -22.91 -33.12 5.64
N THR A 42 -23.92 -32.26 5.67
CA THR A 42 -23.99 -31.08 4.80
C THR A 42 -22.88 -30.05 5.15
N ALA A 43 -22.65 -29.79 6.42
CA ALA A 43 -21.56 -28.89 6.85
C ALA A 43 -20.18 -29.46 6.50
N LEU A 44 -19.95 -30.76 6.70
CA LEU A 44 -18.71 -31.45 6.31
C LEU A 44 -18.51 -31.48 4.79
N LEU A 45 -19.57 -31.66 4.00
CA LEU A 45 -19.52 -31.59 2.54
C LEU A 45 -19.22 -30.17 2.07
N CYS A 46 -19.87 -29.14 2.63
CA CYS A 46 -19.62 -27.74 2.29
C CYS A 46 -18.19 -27.32 2.62
N THR A 47 -17.66 -27.64 3.81
CA THR A 47 -16.27 -27.33 4.16
C THR A 47 -15.26 -28.07 3.30
N ARG A 48 -15.53 -29.33 2.95
CA ARG A 48 -14.66 -30.13 2.08
C ARG A 48 -14.66 -29.63 0.63
N THR A 49 -15.82 -29.27 0.08
CA THR A 49 -15.93 -28.71 -1.28
C THR A 49 -15.32 -27.33 -1.39
N VAL A 50 -15.52 -26.45 -0.41
CA VAL A 50 -14.90 -25.11 -0.38
C VAL A 50 -13.38 -25.24 -0.27
N SER A 51 -12.87 -26.10 0.61
CA SER A 51 -11.41 -26.33 0.72
C SER A 51 -10.82 -26.91 -0.57
N ALA A 52 -11.47 -27.86 -1.22
CA ALA A 52 -10.99 -28.43 -2.47
C ALA A 52 -11.04 -27.41 -3.63
N LEU A 53 -12.10 -26.61 -3.71
CA LEU A 53 -12.28 -25.59 -4.75
C LEU A 53 -11.34 -24.39 -4.58
N CYS A 54 -10.97 -24.02 -3.36
CA CYS A 54 -10.10 -22.88 -3.10
C CYS A 54 -8.62 -23.27 -3.03
N LEU A 55 -8.25 -24.35 -2.37
CA LEU A 55 -6.86 -24.73 -2.15
C LEU A 55 -6.21 -25.38 -3.39
N ALA A 56 -6.93 -26.22 -4.13
CA ALA A 56 -6.36 -26.87 -5.30
C ALA A 56 -6.01 -25.87 -6.44
N PRO A 57 -6.86 -24.90 -6.80
CA PRO A 57 -6.49 -23.86 -7.77
C PRO A 57 -5.34 -22.96 -7.26
N PHE A 58 -5.31 -22.64 -5.97
CA PHE A 58 -4.23 -21.84 -5.39
C PHE A 58 -2.88 -22.56 -5.51
N PHE A 59 -2.79 -23.82 -5.13
CA PHE A 59 -1.56 -24.59 -5.26
C PHE A 59 -1.20 -24.87 -6.73
N ALA A 60 -2.17 -25.07 -7.62
CA ALA A 60 -1.92 -25.17 -9.04
C ALA A 60 -1.37 -23.88 -9.63
N PHE A 61 -1.92 -22.73 -9.21
CA PHE A 61 -1.45 -21.41 -9.62
C PHE A 61 -0.01 -21.14 -9.13
N VAL A 62 0.29 -21.43 -7.86
CA VAL A 62 1.64 -21.30 -7.30
C VAL A 62 2.63 -22.23 -8.03
N ALA A 63 2.22 -23.47 -8.33
CA ALA A 63 3.05 -24.42 -9.07
C ALA A 63 3.29 -23.97 -10.51
N VAL A 64 2.29 -23.43 -11.19
CA VAL A 64 2.40 -22.88 -12.56
C VAL A 64 3.33 -21.67 -12.57
N ILE A 65 3.20 -20.74 -11.62
CA ILE A 65 4.12 -19.59 -11.49
C ILE A 65 5.56 -20.05 -11.25
N SER A 66 5.74 -21.05 -10.37
CA SER A 66 7.07 -21.60 -10.07
C SER A 66 7.67 -22.37 -11.25
N PHE A 67 6.83 -22.95 -12.10
CA PHE A 67 7.29 -23.76 -13.24
C PHE A 67 7.58 -22.92 -14.48
N LEU A 68 6.83 -21.85 -14.69
CA LEU A 68 7.00 -20.98 -15.87
C LEU A 68 8.20 -20.03 -15.74
N ASP A 69 8.88 -20.04 -14.58
CA ASP A 69 9.99 -19.09 -14.31
C ASP A 69 9.60 -17.68 -14.79
N MET A 70 8.29 -17.37 -14.63
CA MET A 70 7.80 -16.06 -14.98
C MET A 70 8.59 -15.08 -14.15
N PRO A 71 9.44 -14.25 -14.77
CA PRO A 71 10.03 -13.15 -14.05
C PRO A 71 8.85 -12.32 -13.57
N LEU A 72 8.53 -12.39 -12.28
CA LEU A 72 7.80 -11.35 -11.60
C LEU A 72 8.55 -10.07 -11.95
N ILE A 73 8.07 -9.41 -13.03
CA ILE A 73 8.61 -8.17 -13.57
C ILE A 73 10.13 -8.11 -13.35
N LYS A 74 10.94 -8.65 -14.27
CA LYS A 74 12.34 -8.21 -14.31
C LYS A 74 12.25 -6.70 -14.39
N PRO A 75 12.77 -5.95 -13.41
CA PRO A 75 12.91 -4.52 -13.61
C PRO A 75 13.64 -4.40 -14.94
N THR A 76 13.02 -3.70 -15.89
CA THR A 76 13.65 -3.41 -17.17
C THR A 76 15.03 -2.85 -16.85
N GLU A 77 16.08 -3.37 -17.46
CA GLU A 77 17.49 -2.96 -17.26
C GLU A 77 17.76 -1.46 -17.49
N ASN A 78 16.70 -0.70 -17.73
CA ASN A 78 16.68 0.75 -17.85
C ASN A 78 16.12 1.47 -16.61
N VAL A 79 16.14 0.84 -15.42
CA VAL A 79 16.04 1.61 -14.19
C VAL A 79 17.27 2.49 -14.16
N ILE A 80 17.06 3.77 -14.46
CA ILE A 80 18.06 4.81 -14.27
C ILE A 80 18.64 4.58 -12.89
N ASP A 81 19.92 4.24 -12.87
CA ASP A 81 20.68 4.06 -11.63
C ASP A 81 20.62 5.39 -10.87
N MET A 82 19.72 5.50 -9.90
CA MET A 82 19.56 6.67 -9.04
C MET A 82 20.17 6.32 -7.68
N PRO A 83 21.51 6.40 -7.54
CA PRO A 83 22.20 6.00 -6.32
C PRO A 83 21.69 6.75 -5.07
N ALA A 84 21.17 7.96 -5.25
CA ALA A 84 20.62 8.76 -4.16
C ALA A 84 19.35 8.15 -3.51
N ILE A 85 18.55 7.37 -4.25
CA ILE A 85 17.33 6.75 -3.72
C ILE A 85 17.65 5.46 -2.95
N GLN A 86 18.68 4.72 -3.33
CA GLN A 86 19.05 3.45 -2.67
C GLN A 86 19.50 3.63 -1.21
N GLU A 87 19.96 4.82 -0.83
CA GLU A 87 20.40 5.13 0.54
C GLU A 87 19.33 5.84 1.39
N ALA A 88 18.21 6.23 0.82
CA ALA A 88 17.16 6.99 1.50
C ALA A 88 16.28 6.07 2.37
N THR A 89 16.80 5.62 3.48
CA THR A 89 16.06 4.87 4.51
C THR A 89 16.04 5.63 5.83
N ILE A 90 15.06 5.34 6.70
CA ILE A 90 15.00 5.92 8.05
C ILE A 90 16.30 5.63 8.79
N SER A 91 16.80 4.40 8.74
CA SER A 91 18.02 3.98 9.45
C SER A 91 19.27 4.74 8.98
N ASN A 92 19.41 4.97 7.68
CA ASN A 92 20.56 5.69 7.14
C ASN A 92 20.48 7.20 7.39
N ASN A 93 19.29 7.72 7.66
CA ASN A 93 19.04 9.15 7.89
C ASN A 93 18.60 9.44 9.34
N MET A 94 18.87 8.55 10.29
CA MET A 94 18.36 8.62 11.65
C MET A 94 18.69 9.95 12.33
N THR A 95 19.89 10.52 12.11
CA THR A 95 20.27 11.83 12.67
C THR A 95 19.33 12.93 12.22
N THR A 96 18.91 12.94 10.95
CA THR A 96 17.96 13.92 10.43
C THR A 96 16.53 13.61 10.91
N VAL A 97 16.17 12.33 10.94
CA VAL A 97 14.84 11.88 11.42
C VAL A 97 14.63 12.24 12.90
N GLN A 98 15.67 12.20 13.73
CA GLN A 98 15.60 12.64 15.14
C GLN A 98 15.27 14.14 15.29
N LEU A 99 15.53 14.98 14.29
CA LEU A 99 15.12 16.39 14.28
C LEU A 99 13.59 16.59 14.24
N LEU A 100 12.83 15.54 13.96
CA LEU A 100 11.35 15.52 14.13
C LEU A 100 10.91 15.43 15.60
N ASN A 101 11.84 15.31 16.56
CA ASN A 101 11.51 15.51 17.95
C ASN A 101 11.12 16.98 18.17
N GLU A 102 10.00 17.24 18.86
CA GLU A 102 9.46 18.61 19.00
C GLU A 102 10.44 19.60 19.64
N GLU A 103 11.28 19.15 20.58
CA GLU A 103 12.31 20.02 21.16
C GLU A 103 13.36 20.47 20.14
N GLU A 104 13.78 19.57 19.27
CA GLU A 104 14.73 19.87 18.21
C GLU A 104 14.06 20.68 17.10
N TRP A 105 12.87 20.27 16.67
CA TRP A 105 12.10 20.94 15.63
C TRP A 105 11.87 22.42 15.91
N THR A 106 11.52 22.76 17.14
CA THR A 106 11.28 24.18 17.53
C THR A 106 12.52 25.06 17.45
N ARG A 107 13.73 24.48 17.46
CA ARG A 107 15.00 25.19 17.35
C ARG A 107 15.42 25.44 15.90
N LEU A 108 14.83 24.69 14.95
CA LEU A 108 15.17 24.77 13.54
C LEU A 108 14.61 26.06 12.91
N SER A 109 15.40 26.66 12.04
CA SER A 109 14.94 27.69 11.11
C SER A 109 14.00 27.09 10.05
N GLU A 110 13.24 27.93 9.36
CA GLU A 110 12.35 27.50 8.28
C GLU A 110 13.10 26.69 7.19
N GLN A 111 14.31 27.11 6.84
CA GLN A 111 15.12 26.41 5.84
C GLN A 111 15.57 25.04 6.35
N GLU A 112 16.02 24.93 7.60
CA GLU A 112 16.42 23.65 8.18
C GLU A 112 15.23 22.69 8.28
N ARG A 113 14.02 23.20 8.59
CA ARG A 113 12.77 22.39 8.54
C ARG A 113 12.50 21.87 7.14
N LEU A 114 12.65 22.69 6.09
CA LEU A 114 12.51 22.24 4.70
C LEU A 114 13.54 21.17 4.34
N ASP A 115 14.80 21.35 4.77
CA ASP A 115 15.86 20.37 4.51
C ASP A 115 15.55 19.03 5.18
N VAL A 116 15.02 19.04 6.40
CA VAL A 116 14.51 17.81 7.07
C VAL A 116 13.37 17.19 6.27
N LEU A 117 12.38 17.99 5.87
CA LEU A 117 11.22 17.50 5.10
C LEU A 117 11.62 16.95 3.72
N GLN A 118 12.67 17.52 3.09
CA GLN A 118 13.22 16.95 1.85
C GLN A 118 13.81 15.56 2.09
N VAL A 119 14.52 15.35 3.19
CA VAL A 119 15.04 14.01 3.54
C VAL A 119 13.88 13.05 3.79
N ILE A 120 12.80 13.48 4.43
CA ILE A 120 11.60 12.66 4.60
C ILE A 120 11.00 12.30 3.25
N ALA A 121 10.81 13.25 2.33
CA ALA A 121 10.29 12.98 0.99
C ALA A 121 11.19 11.99 0.21
N ASN A 122 12.51 12.05 0.40
CA ASN A 122 13.44 11.09 -0.19
C ASN A 122 13.22 9.66 0.38
N ILE A 123 13.01 9.54 1.68
CA ILE A 123 12.74 8.27 2.36
C ILE A 123 11.40 7.70 1.89
N GLU A 124 10.36 8.51 1.84
CA GLU A 124 9.04 8.11 1.38
C GLU A 124 9.06 7.67 -0.09
N ALA A 125 9.75 8.43 -0.95
CA ALA A 125 9.88 8.06 -2.37
C ALA A 125 10.58 6.71 -2.53
N HIS A 126 11.62 6.44 -1.75
CA HIS A 126 12.32 5.15 -1.73
C HIS A 126 11.40 4.03 -1.23
N TYR A 127 10.71 4.24 -0.12
CA TYR A 127 9.81 3.25 0.50
C TYR A 127 8.64 2.88 -0.40
N LEU A 128 8.03 3.88 -1.05
CA LEU A 128 6.91 3.71 -1.98
C LEU A 128 7.35 3.22 -3.38
N GLY A 129 8.66 3.17 -3.66
CA GLY A 129 9.16 2.78 -4.97
C GLY A 129 8.88 3.81 -6.07
N ILE A 130 8.77 5.09 -5.72
CA ILE A 130 8.58 6.19 -6.68
C ILE A 130 9.88 6.36 -7.48
N PRO A 131 9.83 6.43 -8.83
CA PRO A 131 11.04 6.46 -9.67
C PRO A 131 11.77 7.82 -9.69
N TYR A 132 11.32 8.78 -8.90
CA TYR A 132 11.93 10.10 -8.71
C TYR A 132 11.71 10.57 -7.28
N THR A 133 12.42 11.61 -6.86
CA THR A 133 12.21 12.25 -5.57
C THR A 133 11.48 13.57 -5.76
N PRO A 134 10.30 13.78 -5.17
CA PRO A 134 9.64 15.08 -5.19
C PRO A 134 10.48 16.13 -4.47
N THR A 135 10.57 17.35 -5.03
CA THR A 135 11.17 18.48 -4.32
C THR A 135 10.18 19.02 -3.30
N VAL A 136 10.68 19.40 -2.10
CA VAL A 136 9.85 19.99 -1.06
C VAL A 136 10.11 21.50 -1.02
N GLU A 137 9.04 22.28 -1.15
CA GLU A 137 9.10 23.75 -1.24
C GLU A 137 8.10 24.39 -0.26
N ALA A 138 8.48 25.55 0.29
CA ALA A 138 7.54 26.38 1.04
C ALA A 138 6.71 27.25 0.07
N ALA A 139 5.40 27.27 0.26
CA ALA A 139 4.52 28.07 -0.59
C ALA A 139 3.42 28.79 0.23
N VAL A 140 2.92 29.89 -0.30
CA VAL A 140 1.68 30.47 0.18
C VAL A 140 0.53 29.66 -0.44
N LEU A 141 -0.18 28.94 0.39
CA LEU A 141 -1.35 28.14 0.00
C LEU A 141 -2.62 28.78 0.54
N ASP A 142 -3.76 28.33 0.04
CA ASP A 142 -5.07 28.76 0.51
C ASP A 142 -5.26 28.40 1.99
N THR A 143 -6.11 29.16 2.69
CA THR A 143 -6.23 29.19 4.17
C THR A 143 -6.40 27.82 4.83
N ASN A 144 -6.97 26.85 4.11
CA ASN A 144 -7.24 25.50 4.64
C ASN A 144 -6.32 24.42 4.05
N THR A 145 -5.39 24.79 3.16
CA THR A 145 -4.47 23.85 2.50
C THR A 145 -3.13 23.88 3.22
N LEU A 146 -2.77 22.75 3.82
CA LEU A 146 -1.52 22.60 4.58
C LEU A 146 -0.36 22.16 3.70
N GLY A 147 -0.64 21.38 2.68
CA GLY A 147 0.29 20.90 1.66
C GLY A 147 -0.42 20.61 0.35
N THR A 148 0.32 20.39 -0.71
CA THR A 148 -0.19 19.93 -2.00
C THR A 148 0.94 19.30 -2.83
N TYR A 149 0.63 18.23 -3.54
CA TYR A 149 1.52 17.63 -4.52
C TYR A 149 1.18 18.12 -5.94
N SER A 150 2.20 18.56 -6.67
CA SER A 150 2.10 18.88 -8.09
C SER A 150 2.74 17.78 -8.93
N HIS A 151 1.92 17.02 -9.66
CA HIS A 151 2.42 15.93 -10.49
C HIS A 151 3.26 16.43 -11.68
N SER A 152 2.87 17.54 -12.29
CA SER A 152 3.59 18.13 -13.42
C SER A 152 4.96 18.71 -13.03
N GLU A 153 5.08 19.24 -11.81
CA GLU A 153 6.32 19.81 -11.27
C GLU A 153 7.12 18.77 -10.48
N ARG A 154 6.49 17.63 -10.11
CA ARG A 154 7.03 16.62 -9.21
C ARG A 154 7.50 17.25 -7.89
N SER A 155 6.68 18.15 -7.35
CA SER A 155 7.00 18.89 -6.14
C SER A 155 5.89 18.77 -5.09
N ILE A 156 6.31 18.81 -3.84
CA ILE A 156 5.45 18.90 -2.65
C ILE A 156 5.58 20.34 -2.14
N LYS A 157 4.48 21.06 -2.10
CA LYS A 157 4.42 22.41 -1.52
C LYS A 157 3.84 22.32 -0.12
N VAL A 158 4.57 22.83 0.87
CA VAL A 158 4.14 22.93 2.26
C VAL A 158 3.78 24.37 2.57
N SER A 159 2.65 24.60 3.22
CA SER A 159 2.23 25.94 3.63
C SER A 159 3.31 26.60 4.50
N ILE A 160 3.67 27.84 4.17
CA ILE A 160 4.61 28.64 4.96
C ILE A 160 4.13 28.78 6.41
N ASP A 161 2.82 28.92 6.63
CA ASP A 161 2.26 29.02 7.98
C ASP A 161 2.43 27.70 8.74
N SER A 162 2.14 26.55 8.10
CA SER A 162 2.36 25.22 8.69
C SER A 162 3.85 24.99 8.98
N LEU A 163 4.74 25.44 8.09
CA LEU A 163 6.18 25.29 8.30
C LEU A 163 6.69 26.12 9.48
N LYS A 164 6.15 27.33 9.67
CA LYS A 164 6.55 28.26 10.75
C LYS A 164 5.98 27.88 12.10
N ASN A 165 4.70 27.59 12.15
CA ASN A 165 3.90 27.50 13.35
C ASN A 165 3.43 26.08 13.68
N GLY A 166 3.56 25.15 12.72
CA GLY A 166 3.15 23.75 12.87
C GLY A 166 4.15 22.92 13.68
N THR A 167 3.65 21.79 14.18
CA THR A 167 4.46 20.78 14.89
C THR A 167 5.27 19.94 13.89
N ALA A 168 6.34 19.29 14.36
CA ALA A 168 7.06 18.29 13.58
C ALA A 168 6.14 17.15 13.10
N HIS A 169 5.22 16.73 13.99
CA HIS A 169 4.22 15.72 13.69
C HIS A 169 3.33 16.11 12.51
N ASP A 170 2.82 17.34 12.48
CA ASP A 170 1.96 17.82 11.40
C ASP A 170 2.75 17.97 10.10
N ALA A 171 3.97 18.50 10.16
CA ALA A 171 4.84 18.65 8.99
C ALA A 171 5.20 17.28 8.36
N LEU A 172 5.55 16.29 9.18
CA LEU A 172 5.78 14.91 8.72
C LEU A 172 4.53 14.33 8.06
N LYS A 173 3.36 14.50 8.71
CA LYS A 173 2.08 14.02 8.20
C LYS A 173 1.74 14.61 6.83
N ILE A 174 1.98 15.90 6.64
CA ILE A 174 1.79 16.59 5.35
C ILE A 174 2.68 15.93 4.28
N VAL A 175 3.99 15.82 4.52
CA VAL A 175 4.92 15.29 3.52
C VAL A 175 4.62 13.83 3.20
N ALA A 176 4.29 12.99 4.18
CA ALA A 176 3.91 11.60 3.95
C ALA A 176 2.62 11.49 3.10
N HIS A 177 1.62 12.34 3.38
CA HIS A 177 0.38 12.41 2.61
C HIS A 177 0.64 12.80 1.15
N GLU A 178 1.39 13.86 0.92
CA GLU A 178 1.71 14.33 -0.43
C GLU A 178 2.63 13.37 -1.20
N SER A 179 3.52 12.67 -0.49
CA SER A 179 4.33 11.60 -1.08
C SER A 179 3.46 10.44 -1.56
N TYR A 180 2.39 10.13 -0.82
CA TYR A 180 1.47 9.08 -1.25
C TYR A 180 0.69 9.48 -2.51
N HIS A 181 0.29 10.75 -2.65
CA HIS A 181 -0.27 11.24 -3.92
C HIS A 181 0.71 11.09 -5.09
N SER A 182 2.00 11.35 -4.86
CA SER A 182 3.03 11.08 -5.86
C SER A 182 3.03 9.61 -6.30
N TYR A 183 2.93 8.68 -5.34
CA TYR A 183 2.82 7.24 -5.61
C TYR A 183 1.55 6.88 -6.39
N GLN A 184 0.39 7.39 -5.98
CA GLN A 184 -0.89 7.16 -6.67
C GLN A 184 -0.82 7.62 -8.14
N HIS A 185 -0.24 8.78 -8.40
CA HIS A 185 -0.01 9.27 -9.77
C HIS A 185 0.91 8.35 -10.59
N CYS A 186 1.99 7.83 -10.00
CA CYS A 186 2.87 6.86 -10.67
C CYS A 186 2.11 5.57 -11.03
N LEU A 187 1.25 5.08 -10.12
CA LEU A 187 0.42 3.90 -10.39
C LEU A 187 -0.57 4.16 -11.53
N VAL A 188 -1.22 5.32 -11.56
CA VAL A 188 -2.16 5.70 -12.62
C VAL A 188 -1.44 5.86 -13.96
N GLU A 189 -0.27 6.51 -14.00
CA GLU A 189 0.54 6.59 -15.22
C GLU A 189 0.89 5.21 -15.75
N PHE A 190 1.39 4.31 -14.89
CA PHE A 190 1.71 2.94 -15.29
C PHE A 190 0.48 2.19 -15.81
N PHE A 191 -0.66 2.32 -15.12
CA PHE A 191 -1.92 1.69 -15.51
C PHE A 191 -2.40 2.17 -16.89
N LEU A 192 -2.33 3.48 -17.15
CA LEU A 192 -2.78 4.05 -18.43
C LEU A 192 -1.83 3.71 -19.58
N MET A 193 -0.54 3.55 -19.33
CA MET A 193 0.47 3.21 -20.35
C MET A 193 0.48 1.72 -20.70
N ASN A 194 -0.09 0.85 -19.88
CA ASN A 194 0.01 -0.61 -20.04
C ASN A 194 -1.38 -1.26 -20.07
N GLU A 195 -2.12 -1.05 -21.15
CA GLU A 195 -3.49 -1.54 -21.32
C GLU A 195 -3.63 -3.06 -21.14
N GLU A 196 -2.60 -3.83 -21.52
CA GLU A 196 -2.59 -5.29 -21.37
C GLU A 196 -2.63 -5.77 -19.91
N TYR A 197 -2.24 -4.93 -18.94
CA TYR A 197 -2.23 -5.28 -17.53
C TYR A 197 -3.44 -4.75 -16.74
N GLN A 198 -4.26 -3.88 -17.33
CA GLN A 198 -5.39 -3.23 -16.66
C GLN A 198 -6.44 -4.22 -16.12
N HIS A 199 -6.53 -5.42 -16.71
CA HIS A 199 -7.44 -6.47 -16.27
C HIS A 199 -6.95 -7.26 -15.05
N LEU A 200 -5.71 -7.05 -14.60
CA LEU A 200 -5.16 -7.75 -13.46
C LEU A 200 -5.78 -7.24 -12.15
N LEU A 201 -6.08 -8.16 -11.25
CA LEU A 201 -6.67 -7.85 -9.95
C LEU A 201 -5.81 -6.86 -9.13
N LEU A 202 -4.50 -6.87 -9.32
CA LEU A 202 -3.56 -5.94 -8.71
C LEU A 202 -3.90 -4.48 -9.01
N PHE A 203 -4.50 -4.20 -10.17
CA PHE A 203 -4.85 -2.85 -10.61
C PHE A 203 -6.33 -2.52 -10.43
N SER A 204 -7.11 -3.36 -9.72
CA SER A 204 -8.55 -3.14 -9.58
C SER A 204 -8.92 -1.80 -8.93
N GLY A 205 -8.10 -1.29 -8.00
CA GLY A 205 -8.28 0.02 -7.35
C GLY A 205 -7.70 1.19 -8.14
N ILE A 206 -6.76 0.96 -9.08
CA ILE A 206 -6.06 2.04 -9.77
C ILE A 206 -6.97 2.79 -10.76
N LYS A 207 -7.96 2.08 -11.32
CA LYS A 207 -8.96 2.73 -12.16
C LYS A 207 -9.77 3.79 -11.39
N GLU A 208 -10.10 3.52 -10.13
CA GLU A 208 -10.78 4.48 -9.26
C GLU A 208 -9.93 5.73 -9.03
N TYR A 209 -8.63 5.56 -8.75
CA TYR A 209 -7.69 6.69 -8.67
C TYR A 209 -7.65 7.49 -9.98
N ALA A 210 -7.59 6.82 -11.14
CA ALA A 210 -7.56 7.49 -12.43
C ALA A 210 -8.84 8.30 -12.68
N ASP A 211 -9.99 7.73 -12.34
CA ASP A 211 -11.29 8.40 -12.47
C ASP A 211 -11.40 9.59 -11.51
N GLU A 212 -10.96 9.45 -10.26
CA GLU A 212 -10.95 10.53 -9.26
C GLU A 212 -9.98 11.65 -9.63
N PHE A 213 -8.75 11.36 -10.06
CA PHE A 213 -7.81 12.40 -10.52
C PHE A 213 -8.31 13.17 -11.74
N THR A 214 -9.12 12.54 -12.61
CA THR A 214 -9.74 13.23 -13.75
C THR A 214 -10.86 14.18 -13.30
N HIS A 215 -11.55 13.87 -12.19
CA HIS A 215 -12.68 14.62 -11.65
C HIS A 215 -12.43 15.07 -10.21
N TYR A 216 -11.17 15.36 -9.89
CA TYR A 216 -10.73 15.67 -8.54
C TYR A 216 -11.52 16.82 -7.93
N LYS A 217 -11.93 16.65 -6.68
CA LYS A 217 -12.63 17.63 -5.86
C LYS A 217 -11.63 18.29 -4.92
N ASP A 218 -11.57 19.59 -4.93
CA ASP A 218 -10.60 20.39 -4.17
C ASP A 218 -11.06 20.84 -2.76
N GLY A 219 -12.22 20.33 -2.32
CA GLY A 219 -12.77 20.64 -1.00
C GLY A 219 -13.49 21.97 -0.89
N GLY A 220 -13.45 22.81 -1.91
CA GLY A 220 -14.23 24.05 -2.03
C GLY A 220 -14.29 24.93 -0.78
N THR A 221 -15.33 25.76 -0.67
CA THR A 221 -15.53 26.69 0.45
C THR A 221 -16.69 26.34 1.37
N ASN A 222 -17.46 25.31 1.04
CA ASN A 222 -18.63 24.89 1.80
C ASN A 222 -18.47 23.47 2.34
N THR A 223 -19.36 23.09 3.25
CA THR A 223 -19.31 21.78 3.93
C THR A 223 -19.53 20.60 2.98
N GLU A 224 -20.35 20.76 1.93
CA GLU A 224 -20.64 19.69 0.97
C GLU A 224 -19.43 19.41 0.10
N ASP A 225 -18.79 20.43 -0.46
CA ASP A 225 -17.55 20.32 -1.24
C ASP A 225 -16.44 19.69 -0.40
N PHE A 226 -16.34 20.07 0.88
CA PHE A 226 -15.38 19.46 1.81
C PHE A 226 -15.62 17.96 1.99
N TYR A 227 -16.87 17.52 2.12
CA TYR A 227 -17.16 16.09 2.23
C TYR A 227 -16.89 15.36 0.91
N GLU A 228 -17.19 15.93 -0.24
CA GLU A 228 -16.86 15.35 -1.54
C GLU A 228 -15.36 15.15 -1.70
N TYR A 229 -14.55 16.14 -1.30
CA TYR A 229 -13.09 16.01 -1.23
C TYR A 229 -12.68 14.92 -0.24
N TYR A 230 -13.16 15.02 1.00
CA TYR A 230 -12.69 14.20 2.11
C TYR A 230 -12.93 12.70 1.90
N PHE A 231 -13.97 12.32 1.17
CA PHE A 231 -14.32 10.93 0.93
C PHE A 231 -13.84 10.36 -0.41
N GLN A 232 -13.06 11.09 -1.18
CA GLN A 232 -12.36 10.51 -2.34
C GLN A 232 -11.42 9.40 -1.86
N THR A 233 -11.36 8.29 -2.60
CA THR A 233 -10.51 7.14 -2.27
C THR A 233 -9.04 7.54 -2.24
N VAL A 234 -8.60 8.38 -3.19
CA VAL A 234 -7.23 8.93 -3.21
C VAL A 234 -6.89 9.65 -1.90
N GLU A 235 -7.83 10.40 -1.34
CA GLU A 235 -7.63 11.15 -0.09
C GLU A 235 -7.69 10.26 1.15
N ILE A 236 -8.61 9.29 1.18
CA ILE A 236 -8.72 8.32 2.28
C ILE A 236 -7.42 7.54 2.40
N ASP A 237 -6.91 7.03 1.29
CA ASP A 237 -5.71 6.20 1.28
C ASP A 237 -4.45 7.01 1.64
N ALA A 238 -4.34 8.25 1.13
CA ALA A 238 -3.22 9.14 1.49
C ALA A 238 -3.23 9.49 2.99
N ARG A 239 -4.40 9.75 3.58
CA ARG A 239 -4.52 10.00 5.03
C ARG A 239 -4.18 8.77 5.87
N ASN A 240 -4.64 7.60 5.46
CA ASN A 240 -4.34 6.34 6.16
C ASN A 240 -2.84 6.06 6.12
N TYR A 241 -2.24 6.16 4.93
CA TYR A 241 -0.80 6.01 4.77
C TYR A 241 -0.01 6.98 5.65
N ALA A 242 -0.36 8.26 5.60
CA ALA A 242 0.32 9.28 6.41
C ALA A 242 0.24 8.99 7.91
N ALA A 243 -0.89 8.47 8.40
CA ALA A 243 -1.04 8.09 9.81
C ALA A 243 -0.12 6.91 10.18
N GLU A 244 0.00 5.91 9.31
CA GLU A 244 0.90 4.76 9.50
C GLU A 244 2.37 5.20 9.43
N ALA A 245 2.75 6.02 8.46
CA ALA A 245 4.09 6.56 8.32
C ALA A 245 4.51 7.33 9.57
N VAL A 246 3.69 8.28 10.03
CA VAL A 246 3.95 9.03 11.27
C VAL A 246 4.18 8.09 12.45
N SER A 247 3.35 7.06 12.61
CA SER A 247 3.52 6.07 13.67
C SER A 247 4.85 5.31 13.57
N ASP A 248 5.28 4.93 12.36
CA ASP A 248 6.57 4.23 12.16
C ASP A 248 7.76 5.15 12.49
N TYR A 249 7.77 6.39 12.01
CA TYR A 249 8.84 7.34 12.32
C TYR A 249 8.99 7.57 13.82
N TYR A 250 7.90 7.89 14.51
CA TYR A 250 7.96 8.14 15.96
C TYR A 250 8.28 6.90 16.79
N SER A 251 7.89 5.72 16.35
CA SER A 251 8.30 4.47 16.98
C SER A 251 9.82 4.25 16.95
N ARG A 252 10.47 4.70 15.87
CA ARG A 252 11.93 4.59 15.69
C ARG A 252 12.71 5.71 16.38
N ILE A 253 12.13 6.91 16.47
CA ILE A 253 12.72 8.04 17.22
C ILE A 253 12.76 7.73 18.73
N SER A 254 11.76 7.01 19.22
CA SER A 254 11.60 6.71 20.65
C SER A 254 12.44 5.53 21.16
N ASN A 255 13.05 4.75 20.26
CA ASN A 255 13.91 3.62 20.57
C ASN A 255 15.39 3.99 20.49
#